data_cc9208c95a9aee8aa89958bb780c721b
#
_entry.id   cc9208c95a9aee8aa89958bb780c721b
#
_cell.length_a   1.000
_cell.length_b   1.000
_cell.length_c   1.000
_cell.angle_alpha   90.00
_cell.angle_beta   90.00
_cell.angle_gamma   90.00
#
_symmetry.space_group_name_H-M   'P 1'
#
loop_
_entity.id
_entity.type
_entity.pdbx_description
1 polymer ?
#
loop_
_entity_poly.entity_id
_entity_poly.type
_entity_poly.pdbx_seq_one_letter_code
_entity_poly.pdbx_strand_id
1 'polypeptide(L)'
;MAMEDSQILELFYARSEEAIRQTKEKYGGACMHLLRNLLQNELDAEECASDVYLALWNTIPPEKPEPLLTYLLKIARNQGLRRLTYLNAQRRDSGPVVPLEELESCLASAETVEQTLEGKLLEQEIARFLQTLPKKDRQLFVRRYWFCDSVKEMAESFGWSESKIKSKLLRLRNRLHDHLTREGFL
;
A
#
# COMPACT_ATOMS: atom_id res chain seq x y z
N MET A 1 5.71 -14.67 21.99
CA MET A 1 6.26 -13.34 21.68
C MET A 1 6.59 -13.33 20.20
N ALA A 2 6.15 -12.36 19.42
CA ALA A 2 6.48 -12.29 17.99
C ALA A 2 7.99 -12.07 17.83
N MET A 3 8.59 -12.77 16.86
CA MET A 3 10.02 -12.67 16.54
C MET A 3 10.38 -11.26 16.05
N GLU A 4 11.58 -10.77 16.38
CA GLU A 4 12.06 -9.49 15.88
C GLU A 4 12.39 -9.54 14.38
N ASP A 5 12.25 -8.41 13.67
CA ASP A 5 12.49 -8.35 12.22
C ASP A 5 13.90 -8.79 11.83
N SER A 6 14.91 -8.43 12.63
CA SER A 6 16.29 -8.84 12.42
C SER A 6 16.46 -10.36 12.43
N GLN A 7 15.81 -11.04 13.36
CA GLN A 7 15.85 -12.50 13.47
C GLN A 7 15.13 -13.17 12.29
N ILE A 8 14.00 -12.59 11.83
CA ILE A 8 13.31 -13.10 10.64
C ILE A 8 14.20 -12.94 9.40
N LEU A 9 14.90 -11.82 9.27
CA LEU A 9 15.84 -11.59 8.16
C LEU A 9 17.02 -12.57 8.19
N GLU A 10 17.56 -12.91 9.36
CA GLU A 10 18.58 -13.94 9.50
C GLU A 10 18.09 -15.30 8.97
N LEU A 11 16.83 -15.67 9.24
CA LEU A 11 16.24 -16.88 8.69
C LEU A 11 16.14 -16.86 7.16
N PHE A 12 15.80 -15.70 6.57
CA PHE A 12 15.83 -15.54 5.10
C PHE A 12 17.24 -15.71 4.55
N TYR A 13 18.25 -15.13 5.18
CA TYR A 13 19.65 -15.28 4.76
C TYR A 13 20.15 -16.71 4.89
N ALA A 14 19.69 -17.43 5.91
CA ALA A 14 19.96 -18.85 6.09
C ALA A 14 19.14 -19.76 5.16
N ARG A 15 18.27 -19.20 4.30
CA ARG A 15 17.34 -19.95 3.44
C ARG A 15 16.49 -20.96 4.22
N SER A 16 16.06 -20.58 5.43
CA SER A 16 15.16 -21.37 6.24
C SER A 16 13.71 -21.04 5.91
N GLU A 17 12.88 -22.04 5.59
CA GLU A 17 11.44 -21.89 5.35
C GLU A 17 10.70 -21.29 6.56
N GLU A 18 11.30 -21.41 7.74
CA GLU A 18 10.81 -20.77 8.96
C GLU A 18 10.67 -19.25 8.83
N ALA A 19 11.48 -18.60 7.97
CA ALA A 19 11.38 -17.17 7.67
C ALA A 19 9.99 -16.78 7.16
N ILE A 20 9.45 -17.59 6.23
CA ILE A 20 8.10 -17.37 5.68
C ILE A 20 7.04 -17.56 6.76
N ARG A 21 7.16 -18.62 7.56
CA ARG A 21 6.22 -18.91 8.64
C ARG A 21 6.17 -17.76 9.66
N GLN A 22 7.32 -17.29 10.12
CA GLN A 22 7.43 -16.18 11.07
C GLN A 22 6.92 -14.86 10.49
N THR A 23 7.21 -14.58 9.22
CA THR A 23 6.69 -13.40 8.53
C THR A 23 5.15 -13.45 8.42
N LYS A 24 4.59 -14.62 8.09
CA LYS A 24 3.14 -14.83 8.00
C LYS A 24 2.46 -14.69 9.35
N GLU A 25 3.05 -15.24 10.40
CA GLU A 25 2.53 -15.13 11.78
C GLU A 25 2.51 -13.66 12.24
N LYS A 26 3.60 -12.93 12.00
CA LYS A 26 3.75 -11.54 12.47
C LYS A 26 2.96 -10.53 11.62
N TYR A 27 2.96 -10.67 10.31
CA TYR A 27 2.52 -9.64 9.36
C TYR A 27 1.43 -10.11 8.38
N GLY A 28 1.04 -11.39 8.43
CA GLY A 28 0.05 -11.95 7.52
C GLY A 28 -1.30 -11.25 7.57
N GLY A 29 -1.73 -10.82 8.77
CA GLY A 29 -2.97 -10.05 8.94
C GLY A 29 -2.96 -8.74 8.16
N ALA A 30 -1.87 -7.97 8.22
CA ALA A 30 -1.73 -6.71 7.48
C ALA A 30 -1.64 -6.93 5.96
N CYS A 31 -0.92 -7.98 5.54
CA CYS A 31 -0.82 -8.38 4.13
C CYS A 31 -2.20 -8.76 3.56
N MET A 32 -2.92 -9.64 4.22
CA MET A 32 -4.26 -10.08 3.81
C MET A 32 -5.28 -8.95 3.82
N HIS A 33 -5.24 -8.06 4.82
CA HIS A 33 -6.10 -6.89 4.87
C HIS A 33 -5.93 -6.01 3.62
N LEU A 34 -4.69 -5.70 3.25
CA LEU A 34 -4.40 -4.93 2.03
C LEU A 34 -4.91 -5.64 0.77
N LEU A 35 -4.64 -6.94 0.62
CA LEU A 35 -5.01 -7.70 -0.57
C LEU A 35 -6.52 -7.87 -0.71
N ARG A 36 -7.25 -8.12 0.39
CA ARG A 36 -8.72 -8.16 0.41
C ARG A 36 -9.33 -6.84 -0.03
N ASN A 37 -8.80 -5.73 0.46
CA ASN A 37 -9.29 -4.40 0.09
C ASN A 37 -9.05 -4.09 -1.39
N LEU A 38 -7.91 -4.53 -1.94
CA LEU A 38 -7.58 -4.33 -3.36
C LEU A 38 -8.40 -5.23 -4.28
N LEU A 39 -8.48 -6.53 -3.98
CA LEU A 39 -9.02 -7.54 -4.89
C LEU A 39 -10.51 -7.80 -4.67
N GLN A 40 -11.04 -7.47 -3.48
CA GLN A 40 -12.43 -7.68 -3.09
C GLN A 40 -12.94 -9.12 -3.32
N ASN A 41 -12.01 -10.08 -3.32
CA ASN A 41 -12.25 -11.50 -3.47
C ASN A 41 -11.26 -12.26 -2.58
N GLU A 42 -11.78 -13.16 -1.73
CA GLU A 42 -10.96 -13.88 -0.75
C GLU A 42 -9.98 -14.84 -1.42
N LEU A 43 -10.44 -15.60 -2.42
CA LEU A 43 -9.59 -16.58 -3.12
C LEU A 43 -8.46 -15.89 -3.90
N ASP A 44 -8.77 -14.80 -4.60
CA ASP A 44 -7.75 -14.00 -5.29
C ASP A 44 -6.75 -13.39 -4.30
N ALA A 45 -7.21 -12.96 -3.12
CA ALA A 45 -6.35 -12.41 -2.09
C ALA A 45 -5.40 -13.47 -1.49
N GLU A 46 -5.90 -14.69 -1.24
CA GLU A 46 -5.09 -15.81 -0.74
C GLU A 46 -4.03 -16.28 -1.76
N GLU A 47 -4.43 -16.40 -3.03
CA GLU A 47 -3.50 -16.71 -4.13
C GLU A 47 -2.42 -15.64 -4.24
N CYS A 48 -2.82 -14.37 -4.26
CA CYS A 48 -1.89 -13.26 -4.33
C CYS A 48 -0.97 -13.19 -3.11
N ALA A 49 -1.45 -13.52 -1.91
CA ALA A 49 -0.62 -13.58 -0.71
C ALA A 49 0.48 -14.65 -0.83
N SER A 50 0.18 -15.77 -1.46
CA SER A 50 1.18 -16.82 -1.73
C SER A 50 2.28 -16.31 -2.65
N ASP A 51 1.91 -15.58 -3.71
CA ASP A 51 2.87 -14.94 -4.63
C ASP A 51 3.72 -13.88 -3.92
N VAL A 52 3.14 -13.14 -2.98
CA VAL A 52 3.87 -12.16 -2.15
C VAL A 52 4.96 -12.83 -1.33
N TYR A 53 4.66 -13.94 -0.66
CA TYR A 53 5.66 -14.67 0.13
C TYR A 53 6.74 -15.30 -0.75
N LEU A 54 6.38 -15.80 -1.92
CA LEU A 54 7.35 -16.29 -2.90
C LEU A 54 8.27 -15.16 -3.41
N ALA A 55 7.70 -13.99 -3.71
CA ALA A 55 8.48 -12.82 -4.12
C ALA A 55 9.44 -12.38 -3.00
N LEU A 56 8.96 -12.35 -1.74
CA LEU A 56 9.78 -12.03 -0.58
C LEU A 56 10.95 -13.02 -0.44
N TRP A 57 10.69 -14.31 -0.57
CA TRP A 57 11.70 -15.37 -0.55
C TRP A 57 12.76 -15.20 -1.63
N ASN A 58 12.34 -14.80 -2.83
CA ASN A 58 13.26 -14.64 -3.97
C ASN A 58 14.07 -13.35 -3.91
N THR A 59 13.59 -12.33 -3.20
CA THR A 59 14.28 -11.03 -3.12
C THR A 59 15.18 -10.89 -1.90
N ILE A 60 14.96 -11.66 -0.84
CA ILE A 60 15.81 -11.68 0.35
C ILE A 60 16.55 -13.03 0.42
N PRO A 61 17.88 -13.08 0.35
CA PRO A 61 18.81 -12.03 -0.08
C PRO A 61 18.74 -11.75 -1.59
N PRO A 62 19.33 -10.68 -2.11
CA PRO A 62 20.31 -9.76 -1.48
C PRO A 62 19.73 -8.57 -0.73
N GLU A 63 18.41 -8.33 -0.88
CA GLU A 63 17.78 -7.19 -0.22
C GLU A 63 17.85 -7.28 1.32
N LYS A 64 18.01 -6.11 1.97
CA LYS A 64 18.05 -5.97 3.44
C LYS A 64 16.98 -4.96 3.88
N PRO A 65 15.70 -5.35 3.83
CA PRO A 65 14.63 -4.40 4.09
C PRO A 65 14.54 -4.02 5.58
N GLU A 66 14.54 -2.71 5.85
CA GLU A 66 14.24 -2.13 7.16
C GLU A 66 13.25 -0.96 7.00
N PRO A 67 12.03 -1.07 7.52
CA PRO A 67 11.40 -2.21 8.23
C PRO A 67 10.87 -3.30 7.27
N LEU A 68 10.92 -4.56 7.72
CA LEU A 68 10.42 -5.71 6.95
C LEU A 68 8.95 -5.58 6.58
N LEU A 69 8.09 -5.08 7.49
CA LEU A 69 6.67 -4.84 7.23
C LEU A 69 6.45 -3.92 6.02
N THR A 70 7.16 -2.81 5.93
CA THR A 70 7.00 -1.85 4.83
C THR A 70 7.37 -2.49 3.49
N TYR A 71 8.42 -3.29 3.47
CA TYR A 71 8.86 -4.01 2.28
C TYR A 71 7.84 -5.07 1.85
N LEU A 72 7.35 -5.88 2.79
CA LEU A 72 6.28 -6.86 2.54
C LEU A 72 5.04 -6.20 1.95
N LEU A 73 4.56 -5.10 2.55
CA LEU A 73 3.37 -4.39 2.07
C LEU A 73 3.58 -3.73 0.71
N LYS A 74 4.80 -3.28 0.38
CA LYS A 74 5.15 -2.79 -0.96
C LYS A 74 5.02 -3.91 -2.00
N ILE A 75 5.56 -5.10 -1.71
CA ILE A 75 5.42 -6.27 -2.58
C ILE A 75 3.94 -6.64 -2.72
N ALA A 76 3.21 -6.74 -1.60
CA ALA A 76 1.79 -7.09 -1.59
C ALA A 76 0.95 -6.13 -2.44
N ARG A 77 1.19 -4.82 -2.30
CA ARG A 77 0.50 -3.81 -3.10
C ARG A 77 0.79 -3.97 -4.60
N ASN A 78 2.04 -4.13 -4.97
CA ASN A 78 2.43 -4.28 -6.37
C ASN A 78 1.83 -5.54 -7.00
N GLN A 79 1.86 -6.67 -6.29
CA GLN A 79 1.24 -7.92 -6.75
C GLN A 79 -0.29 -7.78 -6.83
N GLY A 80 -0.92 -7.20 -5.81
CA GLY A 80 -2.36 -6.95 -5.79
C GLY A 80 -2.84 -6.06 -6.94
N LEU A 81 -2.12 -4.98 -7.24
CA LEU A 81 -2.45 -4.09 -8.36
C LEU A 81 -2.28 -4.80 -9.72
N ARG A 82 -1.20 -5.58 -9.91
CA ARG A 82 -1.01 -6.39 -11.13
C ARG A 82 -2.15 -7.40 -11.30
N ARG A 83 -2.53 -8.10 -10.25
CA ARG A 83 -3.65 -9.04 -10.26
C ARG A 83 -4.95 -8.34 -10.60
N LEU A 84 -5.23 -7.19 -9.99
CA LEU A 84 -6.42 -6.38 -10.27
C LEU A 84 -6.49 -5.95 -11.74
N THR A 85 -5.39 -5.44 -12.30
CA THR A 85 -5.30 -5.08 -13.73
C THR A 85 -5.59 -6.28 -14.62
N TYR A 86 -5.02 -7.44 -14.31
CA TYR A 86 -5.27 -8.67 -15.05
C TYR A 86 -6.76 -9.09 -15.00
N LEU A 87 -7.37 -9.08 -13.82
CA LEU A 87 -8.78 -9.44 -13.63
C LEU A 87 -9.72 -8.45 -14.34
N ASN A 88 -9.43 -7.15 -14.30
CA ASN A 88 -10.21 -6.13 -15.00
C ASN A 88 -10.12 -6.28 -16.52
N ALA A 89 -8.94 -6.60 -17.05
CA ALA A 89 -8.75 -6.88 -18.47
C ALA A 89 -9.57 -8.10 -18.95
N GLN A 90 -9.71 -9.13 -18.12
CA GLN A 90 -10.52 -10.31 -18.44
C GLN A 90 -12.03 -10.04 -18.39
N ARG A 91 -12.50 -9.22 -17.45
CA ARG A 91 -13.94 -8.97 -17.25
C ARG A 91 -14.54 -8.01 -18.27
N ARG A 92 -13.76 -7.26 -19.04
CA ARG A 92 -14.20 -6.17 -19.94
C ARG A 92 -15.10 -5.14 -19.25
N ASP A 93 -15.00 -5.04 -17.94
CA ASP A 93 -15.85 -4.20 -17.12
C ASP A 93 -14.97 -3.25 -16.31
N SER A 94 -15.46 -2.05 -16.07
CA SER A 94 -14.82 -1.13 -15.13
C SER A 94 -14.93 -1.74 -13.72
N GLY A 95 -13.86 -2.38 -13.27
CA GLY A 95 -13.77 -2.96 -11.94
C GLY A 95 -14.02 -1.94 -10.83
N PRO A 96 -14.01 -2.38 -9.57
CA PRO A 96 -14.23 -1.47 -8.44
C PRO A 96 -13.24 -0.32 -8.50
N VAL A 97 -13.77 0.93 -8.39
CA VAL A 97 -12.96 2.15 -8.34
C VAL A 97 -11.96 2.03 -7.19
N VAL A 98 -10.69 1.84 -7.53
CA VAL A 98 -9.64 1.78 -6.53
C VAL A 98 -9.47 3.19 -5.94
N PRO A 99 -9.32 3.35 -4.62
CA PRO A 99 -9.05 4.66 -4.01
C PRO A 99 -7.88 5.44 -4.65
N LEU A 100 -7.03 4.73 -5.39
CA LEU A 100 -5.94 5.31 -6.16
C LEU A 100 -6.42 6.24 -7.28
N GLU A 101 -7.54 5.92 -7.95
CA GLU A 101 -8.15 6.77 -8.99
C GLU A 101 -8.61 8.12 -8.42
N GLU A 102 -9.03 8.13 -7.14
CA GLU A 102 -9.31 9.40 -6.43
C GLU A 102 -8.04 10.26 -6.28
N LEU A 103 -6.87 9.61 -6.18
CA LEU A 103 -5.58 10.29 -6.09
C LEU A 103 -5.06 10.70 -7.48
N GLU A 104 -5.22 9.85 -8.47
CA GLU A 104 -4.84 10.11 -9.86
C GLU A 104 -5.54 11.34 -10.41
N SER A 105 -6.82 11.56 -10.08
CA SER A 105 -7.55 12.78 -10.45
C SER A 105 -6.93 14.06 -9.86
N CYS A 106 -6.13 13.93 -8.80
CA CYS A 106 -5.38 15.04 -8.19
C CYS A 106 -3.93 15.12 -8.72
N LEU A 107 -3.44 14.06 -9.37
CA LEU A 107 -2.09 13.94 -9.90
C LEU A 107 -2.07 13.92 -11.43
N ALA A 108 -3.12 14.42 -12.08
CA ALA A 108 -3.49 14.25 -13.48
C ALA A 108 -2.45 14.70 -14.55
N SER A 109 -1.18 14.79 -14.21
CA SER A 109 -0.08 14.99 -15.17
C SER A 109 1.08 14.01 -15.03
N ALA A 110 1.00 13.04 -14.11
CA ALA A 110 2.04 12.02 -13.95
C ALA A 110 1.79 10.85 -14.90
N GLU A 111 2.00 11.04 -16.20
CA GLU A 111 2.11 9.93 -17.15
C GLU A 111 3.28 9.04 -16.72
N THR A 112 2.97 7.78 -16.43
CA THR A 112 3.90 6.61 -16.35
C THR A 112 5.20 6.83 -15.54
N VAL A 113 5.09 6.97 -14.23
CA VAL A 113 6.24 7.24 -13.35
C VAL A 113 6.84 5.96 -12.73
N GLU A 114 6.61 4.79 -13.29
CA GLU A 114 6.89 3.52 -12.61
C GLU A 114 8.36 3.08 -12.54
N GLN A 115 9.34 3.74 -13.10
CA GLN A 115 10.76 3.35 -12.95
C GLN A 115 11.79 4.46 -13.25
N THR A 116 11.38 5.70 -13.33
CA THR A 116 12.28 6.82 -13.61
C THR A 116 12.80 7.48 -12.34
N LEU A 117 13.86 8.25 -12.46
CA LEU A 117 14.40 9.08 -11.37
C LEU A 117 13.31 10.02 -10.80
N GLU A 118 12.44 10.54 -11.66
CA GLU A 118 11.31 11.41 -11.31
C GLU A 118 10.30 10.70 -10.39
N GLY A 119 10.03 9.39 -10.61
CA GLY A 119 9.17 8.61 -9.74
C GLY A 119 9.68 8.48 -8.32
N LYS A 120 10.97 8.28 -8.16
CA LYS A 120 11.60 8.22 -6.83
C LYS A 120 11.56 9.57 -6.12
N LEU A 121 11.73 10.67 -6.85
CA LEU A 121 11.64 12.02 -6.30
C LEU A 121 10.20 12.33 -5.86
N LEU A 122 9.21 11.98 -6.66
CA LEU A 122 7.79 12.14 -6.29
C LEU A 122 7.43 11.29 -5.07
N GLU A 123 7.91 10.05 -5.00
CA GLU A 123 7.70 9.16 -3.83
C GLU A 123 8.27 9.78 -2.54
N GLN A 124 9.48 10.35 -2.62
CA GLN A 124 10.10 11.05 -1.50
C GLN A 124 9.32 12.30 -1.09
N GLU A 125 8.80 13.05 -2.05
CA GLU A 125 8.07 14.28 -1.77
C GLU A 125 6.70 14.01 -1.15
N ILE A 126 5.99 12.97 -1.61
CA ILE A 126 4.78 12.49 -0.95
C ILE A 126 5.09 12.04 0.49
N ALA A 127 6.20 11.35 0.71
CA ALA A 127 6.62 10.95 2.05
C ALA A 127 6.90 12.16 2.96
N ARG A 128 7.55 13.21 2.44
CA ARG A 128 7.75 14.48 3.16
C ARG A 128 6.42 15.14 3.51
N PHE A 129 5.53 15.27 2.53
CA PHE A 129 4.19 15.80 2.78
C PHE A 129 3.48 15.05 3.91
N LEU A 130 3.49 13.72 3.89
CA LEU A 130 2.86 12.91 4.94
C LEU A 130 3.47 13.16 6.32
N GLN A 131 4.76 13.46 6.41
CA GLN A 131 5.41 13.81 7.68
C GLN A 131 4.94 15.15 8.24
N THR A 132 4.52 16.10 7.38
CA THR A 132 3.96 17.39 7.82
C THR A 132 2.55 17.27 8.39
N LEU A 133 1.86 16.17 8.14
CA LEU A 133 0.49 16.00 8.59
C LEU A 133 0.39 15.62 10.07
N PRO A 134 -0.62 16.13 10.80
CA PRO A 134 -0.98 15.60 12.11
C PRO A 134 -1.19 14.07 12.05
N LYS A 135 -0.84 13.38 13.15
CA LYS A 135 -0.87 11.91 13.22
C LYS A 135 -2.18 11.28 12.70
N LYS A 136 -3.34 11.84 13.10
CA LYS A 136 -4.66 11.34 12.68
C LYS A 136 -4.91 11.54 11.18
N ASP A 137 -4.52 12.67 10.62
CA ASP A 137 -4.69 12.99 9.20
C ASP A 137 -3.78 12.11 8.35
N ARG A 138 -2.54 11.88 8.78
CA ARG A 138 -1.61 10.93 8.15
C ARG A 138 -2.14 9.51 8.18
N GLN A 139 -2.65 9.04 9.32
CA GLN A 139 -3.27 7.71 9.42
C GLN A 139 -4.46 7.57 8.48
N LEU A 140 -5.32 8.61 8.41
CA LEU A 140 -6.47 8.63 7.51
C LEU A 140 -6.03 8.48 6.04
N PHE A 141 -5.03 9.24 5.63
CA PHE A 141 -4.48 9.21 4.27
C PHE A 141 -3.90 7.83 3.93
N VAL A 142 -3.02 7.30 4.80
CA VAL A 142 -2.37 5.99 4.58
C VAL A 142 -3.41 4.87 4.55
N ARG A 143 -4.39 4.86 5.44
CA ARG A 143 -5.45 3.85 5.44
C ARG A 143 -6.26 3.86 4.15
N ARG A 144 -6.63 5.06 3.64
CA ARG A 144 -7.41 5.18 2.41
C ARG A 144 -6.60 4.81 1.17
N TYR A 145 -5.41 5.41 1.00
CA TYR A 145 -4.68 5.33 -0.27
C TYR A 145 -3.61 4.24 -0.31
N TRP A 146 -3.14 3.78 0.83
CA TRP A 146 -2.20 2.67 0.89
C TRP A 146 -2.90 1.33 1.14
N PHE A 147 -3.73 1.25 2.18
CA PHE A 147 -4.47 0.03 2.55
C PHE A 147 -5.80 -0.14 1.84
N CYS A 148 -6.26 0.86 1.09
CA CYS A 148 -7.53 0.88 0.36
C CYS A 148 -8.76 0.66 1.26
N ASP A 149 -8.70 1.08 2.53
CA ASP A 149 -9.83 0.97 3.46
C ASP A 149 -11.05 1.70 2.91
N SER A 150 -12.23 1.13 3.08
CA SER A 150 -13.48 1.78 2.75
C SER A 150 -13.76 2.96 3.68
N VAL A 151 -14.53 3.93 3.19
CA VAL A 151 -14.96 5.08 4.01
C VAL A 151 -15.74 4.63 5.24
N LYS A 152 -16.53 3.54 5.12
CA LYS A 152 -17.31 2.96 6.21
C LYS A 152 -16.41 2.40 7.30
N GLU A 153 -15.44 1.54 6.95
CA GLU A 153 -14.47 0.97 7.90
C GLU A 153 -13.66 2.05 8.62
N MET A 154 -13.29 3.10 7.87
CA MET A 154 -12.59 4.25 8.44
C MET A 154 -13.47 5.03 9.41
N ALA A 155 -14.76 5.25 9.07
CA ALA A 155 -15.72 5.92 9.94
C ALA A 155 -15.88 5.17 11.26
N GLU A 156 -16.06 3.85 11.22
CA GLU A 156 -16.12 2.97 12.39
C GLU A 156 -14.83 3.04 13.23
N SER A 157 -13.67 2.90 12.59
CA SER A 157 -12.37 2.88 13.26
C SER A 157 -11.98 4.21 13.93
N PHE A 158 -12.35 5.35 13.33
CA PHE A 158 -12.04 6.69 13.86
C PHE A 158 -13.14 7.22 14.80
N GLY A 159 -14.31 6.55 14.88
CA GLY A 159 -15.48 7.06 15.58
C GLY A 159 -16.03 8.36 14.95
N TRP A 160 -15.97 8.49 13.62
CA TRP A 160 -16.43 9.66 12.87
C TRP A 160 -17.53 9.26 11.90
N SER A 161 -18.33 10.27 11.45
CA SER A 161 -19.28 10.04 10.37
C SER A 161 -18.56 9.88 9.03
N GLU A 162 -19.14 9.12 8.10
CA GLU A 162 -18.62 8.96 6.74
C GLU A 162 -18.45 10.32 6.02
N SER A 163 -19.38 11.25 6.23
CA SER A 163 -19.31 12.59 5.67
C SER A 163 -18.06 13.33 6.16
N LYS A 164 -17.73 13.20 7.46
CA LYS A 164 -16.51 13.78 8.03
C LYS A 164 -15.26 13.16 7.43
N ILE A 165 -15.23 11.83 7.25
CA ILE A 165 -14.13 11.13 6.57
C ILE A 165 -13.94 11.67 5.15
N LYS A 166 -15.03 11.67 4.34
CA LYS A 166 -14.99 12.17 2.95
C LYS A 166 -14.47 13.61 2.86
N SER A 167 -14.98 14.50 3.73
CA SER A 167 -14.54 15.90 3.76
C SER A 167 -13.08 16.06 4.17
N LYS A 168 -12.60 15.23 5.10
CA LYS A 168 -11.18 15.22 5.51
C LYS A 168 -10.27 14.72 4.39
N LEU A 169 -10.64 13.63 3.72
CA LEU A 169 -9.89 13.08 2.59
C LEU A 169 -9.79 14.08 1.44
N LEU A 170 -10.90 14.75 1.09
CA LEU A 170 -10.90 15.80 0.06
C LEU A 170 -9.89 16.91 0.40
N ARG A 171 -9.92 17.42 1.64
CA ARG A 171 -8.95 18.47 2.08
C ARG A 171 -7.52 17.99 2.03
N LEU A 172 -7.25 16.72 2.37
CA LEU A 172 -5.90 16.15 2.33
C LEU A 172 -5.41 16.00 0.88
N ARG A 173 -6.28 15.60 -0.05
CA ARG A 173 -5.95 15.57 -1.49
C ARG A 173 -5.60 16.96 -2.02
N ASN A 174 -6.44 17.95 -1.73
CA ASN A 174 -6.18 19.32 -2.17
C ASN A 174 -4.85 19.85 -1.60
N ARG A 175 -4.56 19.59 -0.32
CA ARG A 175 -3.28 19.97 0.29
C ARG A 175 -2.08 19.26 -0.33
N LEU A 176 -2.24 17.99 -0.73
CA LEU A 176 -1.20 17.27 -1.45
C LEU A 176 -0.98 17.87 -2.84
N HIS A 177 -2.04 18.14 -3.57
CA HIS A 177 -1.98 18.80 -4.87
C HIS A 177 -1.25 20.15 -4.78
N ASP A 178 -1.66 21.03 -3.86
CA ASP A 178 -1.03 22.32 -3.65
C ASP A 178 0.46 22.20 -3.26
N HIS A 179 0.79 21.18 -2.49
CA HIS A 179 2.17 20.90 -2.09
C HIS A 179 3.01 20.48 -3.31
N LEU A 180 2.54 19.51 -4.10
CA LEU A 180 3.25 19.02 -5.27
C LEU A 180 3.38 20.09 -6.37
N THR A 181 2.36 20.95 -6.55
CA THR A 181 2.43 22.09 -7.46
C THR A 181 3.53 23.07 -7.04
N ARG A 182 3.65 23.37 -5.76
CA ARG A 182 4.71 24.27 -5.24
C ARG A 182 6.12 23.70 -5.41
N GLU A 183 6.24 22.38 -5.29
CA GLU A 183 7.52 21.67 -5.45
C GLU A 183 7.84 21.35 -6.91
N GLY A 184 6.98 21.74 -7.87
CA GLY A 184 7.22 21.60 -9.31
C GLY A 184 7.00 20.20 -9.86
N PHE A 185 6.17 19.37 -9.21
CA PHE A 185 5.79 18.04 -9.70
C PHE A 185 4.48 18.04 -10.51
N LEU A 186 3.70 19.13 -10.44
CA LEU A 186 2.43 19.32 -11.16
C LEU A 186 2.40 20.69 -11.84
#